data_ac8579a0d184fcbe2f9fd77fcec9f225
#
_entry.id   ac8579a0d184fcbe2f9fd77fcec9f225
#
_cell.length_a   1.000
_cell.length_b   1.000
_cell.length_c   1.000
_cell.angle_alpha   90.00
_cell.angle_beta   90.00
_cell.angle_gamma   90.00
#
_symmetry.space_group_name_H-M   'P 1'
#
loop_
_entity.id
_entity.type
_entity.pdbx_description
1 polymer ?
#
loop_
_entity_poly.entity_id
_entity_poly.type
_entity_poly.pdbx_seq_one_letter_code
_entity_poly.pdbx_strand_id
1 'polypeptide(L)'
;MSSPFAFVPSLFVVVAALNYAPIAQAQPIVPPTTQYKDAIRLLNYWLEAQTAFDRVPAVSAGVVIGQELVWGKGYGFVDERKTIAAGSDTIYSICSISKLFTSIAIMQLSETGRLSLDDDISKLLPSVRIERSDPDSGPISIRSLLTHSAGLPRETLAASWPPTTYSAPSTGQLLADLSRQATFIRSSDHYQYSNLGMVLLGEVIGSISAQPYSQFVQDRILSPLKLFDTRPRLPTEMLGTRMPAGFSALKRDGSRDALPPYQANGLTAAAGFTSTVNDLARFATWQFRLNKKGGTEVLRVATLREMQRVQWTDPDGKNSWGLGFAVGREGANNIASHTGRCPGYETAFALALKDEVAVISLANAQNGGPYTRQMRNLVLKGLRLPARAEGSPNLEDYAGRYNAQPWRSERVIVPWGKDLALLTLPDGDPAGNMSILRNTGVDNFKYVRDDGTLGSEVRFDRDSERRVTGYSDWNYAYKKLEH
;
A
#
# COMPACT_ATOMS: atom_id res chain seq x y z
N MET A 1 -52.04 75.75 -17.25
CA MET A 1 -51.82 75.05 -15.98
C MET A 1 -50.91 73.88 -16.26
N SER A 2 -49.71 74.01 -15.85
CA SER A 2 -48.59 73.26 -16.21
C SER A 2 -48.51 71.96 -15.40
N SER A 3 -48.29 70.86 -16.09
CA SER A 3 -47.89 69.56 -15.47
C SER A 3 -46.40 69.35 -15.62
N PRO A 4 -45.66 68.91 -14.57
CA PRO A 4 -44.21 68.65 -14.70
C PRO A 4 -43.93 67.23 -15.10
N PHE A 5 -43.04 67.08 -16.06
CA PHE A 5 -42.45 65.83 -16.51
C PHE A 5 -41.46 65.32 -15.41
N ALA A 6 -41.66 64.08 -15.02
CA ALA A 6 -40.66 63.34 -14.14
C ALA A 6 -39.62 62.66 -15.00
N PHE A 7 -38.34 62.95 -14.75
CA PHE A 7 -37.18 62.33 -15.36
C PHE A 7 -36.84 61.04 -14.59
N VAL A 8 -36.82 59.88 -15.26
CA VAL A 8 -36.37 58.63 -14.72
C VAL A 8 -34.96 58.37 -15.27
N PRO A 9 -33.92 58.21 -14.43
CA PRO A 9 -32.61 57.88 -14.95
C PRO A 9 -32.50 56.37 -15.24
N SER A 10 -32.13 56.04 -16.48
CA SER A 10 -31.84 54.66 -16.90
C SER A 10 -30.52 54.21 -16.30
N LEU A 11 -30.57 53.18 -15.47
CA LEU A 11 -29.39 52.51 -14.88
C LEU A 11 -28.81 51.55 -15.94
N PHE A 12 -27.67 51.88 -16.51
CA PHE A 12 -26.91 50.97 -17.35
C PHE A 12 -26.17 49.98 -16.46
N VAL A 13 -26.60 48.70 -16.44
CA VAL A 13 -25.87 47.59 -15.85
C VAL A 13 -24.82 47.12 -16.87
N VAL A 14 -23.57 47.42 -16.63
CA VAL A 14 -22.45 46.85 -17.38
C VAL A 14 -22.19 45.43 -16.84
N VAL A 15 -22.64 44.43 -17.57
CA VAL A 15 -22.27 43.02 -17.29
C VAL A 15 -20.87 42.81 -17.84
N ALA A 16 -19.86 42.79 -16.95
CA ALA A 16 -18.52 42.37 -17.30
C ALA A 16 -18.53 40.84 -17.49
N ALA A 17 -18.42 40.39 -18.72
CA ALA A 17 -18.21 38.99 -19.07
C ALA A 17 -16.81 38.58 -18.58
N LEU A 18 -16.75 37.88 -17.46
CA LEU A 18 -15.53 37.18 -17.02
C LEU A 18 -15.29 36.02 -17.98
N ASN A 19 -14.35 36.19 -18.90
CA ASN A 19 -13.81 35.09 -19.70
C ASN A 19 -13.07 34.14 -18.78
N TYR A 20 -13.76 33.07 -18.33
CA TYR A 20 -13.07 31.91 -17.74
C TYR A 20 -12.32 31.21 -18.86
N ALA A 21 -10.99 31.40 -18.91
CA ALA A 21 -10.13 30.52 -19.67
C ALA A 21 -10.31 29.11 -19.10
N PRO A 22 -10.54 28.07 -19.93
CA PRO A 22 -10.61 26.71 -19.45
C PRO A 22 -9.25 26.38 -18.81
N ILE A 23 -9.29 25.99 -17.52
CA ILE A 23 -8.12 25.40 -16.85
C ILE A 23 -7.76 24.18 -17.69
N ALA A 24 -6.64 24.28 -18.41
CA ALA A 24 -6.09 23.14 -19.14
C ALA A 24 -5.91 21.99 -18.13
N GLN A 25 -6.76 20.97 -18.24
CA GLN A 25 -6.57 19.73 -17.49
C GLN A 25 -5.21 19.19 -17.91
N ALA A 26 -4.25 19.21 -16.99
CA ALA A 26 -2.97 18.57 -17.20
C ALA A 26 -3.26 17.11 -17.59
N GLN A 27 -2.94 16.75 -18.82
CA GLN A 27 -3.03 15.35 -19.25
C GLN A 27 -2.17 14.54 -18.28
N PRO A 28 -2.64 13.38 -17.79
CA PRO A 28 -1.81 12.51 -16.98
C PRO A 28 -0.58 12.17 -17.81
N ILE A 29 0.58 12.52 -17.28
CA ILE A 29 1.86 12.15 -17.86
C ILE A 29 1.94 10.63 -17.68
N VAL A 30 1.57 9.87 -18.72
CA VAL A 30 2.05 8.49 -18.83
C VAL A 30 3.53 8.63 -19.13
N PRO A 31 4.43 8.34 -18.19
CA PRO A 31 5.85 8.53 -18.44
C PRO A 31 6.25 7.68 -19.65
N PRO A 32 7.12 8.17 -20.52
CA PRO A 32 7.75 7.33 -21.51
C PRO A 32 8.30 6.09 -20.80
N THR A 33 8.12 4.91 -21.39
CA THR A 33 8.40 3.59 -20.79
C THR A 33 9.82 3.40 -20.22
N THR A 34 10.70 4.39 -20.36
CA THR A 34 12.09 4.35 -19.89
C THR A 34 12.29 4.96 -18.49
N GLN A 35 11.50 5.94 -18.07
CA GLN A 35 11.77 6.70 -16.84
C GLN A 35 11.68 5.88 -15.55
N TYR A 36 10.77 4.92 -15.46
CA TYR A 36 10.66 4.08 -14.25
C TYR A 36 11.59 2.87 -14.26
N LYS A 37 12.20 2.50 -15.43
CA LYS A 37 13.04 1.31 -15.54
C LYS A 37 14.24 1.36 -14.59
N ASP A 38 14.89 2.51 -14.51
CA ASP A 38 16.04 2.72 -13.62
C ASP A 38 15.63 2.53 -12.16
N ALA A 39 14.48 3.10 -11.76
CA ALA A 39 13.96 2.95 -10.41
C ALA A 39 13.56 1.50 -10.09
N ILE A 40 12.93 0.79 -11.03
CA ILE A 40 12.59 -0.63 -10.88
C ILE A 40 13.85 -1.49 -10.77
N ARG A 41 14.90 -1.18 -11.53
CA ARG A 41 16.17 -1.90 -11.43
C ARG A 41 16.83 -1.72 -10.07
N LEU A 42 16.89 -0.49 -9.57
CA LEU A 42 17.41 -0.21 -8.23
C LEU A 42 16.55 -0.86 -7.15
N LEU A 43 15.22 -0.77 -7.29
CA LEU A 43 14.25 -1.42 -6.42
C LEU A 43 14.48 -2.94 -6.33
N ASN A 44 14.74 -3.58 -7.47
CA ASN A 44 14.98 -5.02 -7.51
C ASN A 44 16.23 -5.41 -6.74
N TYR A 45 17.36 -4.73 -6.93
CA TYR A 45 18.59 -4.98 -6.19
C TYR A 45 18.42 -4.71 -4.69
N TRP A 46 17.73 -3.61 -4.36
CA TRP A 46 17.50 -3.25 -2.97
C TRP A 46 16.63 -4.30 -2.27
N LEU A 47 15.49 -4.70 -2.86
CA LEU A 47 14.60 -5.70 -2.24
C LEU A 47 15.28 -7.06 -2.08
N GLU A 48 16.06 -7.48 -3.06
CA GLU A 48 16.84 -8.72 -2.97
C GLU A 48 17.78 -8.72 -1.76
N ALA A 49 18.54 -7.66 -1.60
CA ALA A 49 19.47 -7.52 -0.47
C ALA A 49 18.71 -7.34 0.87
N GLN A 50 17.65 -6.52 0.88
CA GLN A 50 16.90 -6.22 2.10
C GLN A 50 16.15 -7.46 2.61
N THR A 51 15.49 -8.22 1.73
CA THR A 51 14.76 -9.43 2.12
C THR A 51 15.70 -10.52 2.64
N ALA A 52 16.90 -10.63 2.04
CA ALA A 52 17.96 -11.52 2.50
C ALA A 52 18.49 -11.10 3.89
N PHE A 53 18.73 -9.81 4.09
CA PHE A 53 19.18 -9.25 5.37
C PHE A 53 18.13 -9.46 6.47
N ASP A 54 16.85 -9.20 6.17
CA ASP A 54 15.74 -9.40 7.09
C ASP A 54 15.37 -10.88 7.29
N ARG A 55 16.05 -11.77 6.55
CA ARG A 55 15.83 -13.23 6.60
C ARG A 55 14.36 -13.61 6.45
N VAL A 56 13.69 -13.01 5.47
CA VAL A 56 12.29 -13.32 5.15
C VAL A 56 12.25 -14.51 4.18
N PRO A 57 11.57 -15.61 4.53
CA PRO A 57 11.61 -16.83 3.71
C PRO A 57 10.99 -16.67 2.32
N ALA A 58 9.90 -15.88 2.22
CA ALA A 58 9.27 -15.55 0.95
C ALA A 58 8.65 -14.14 0.99
N VAL A 59 8.95 -13.35 -0.04
CA VAL A 59 8.35 -12.03 -0.28
C VAL A 59 7.88 -11.97 -1.73
N SER A 60 6.69 -11.43 -1.95
CA SER A 60 6.26 -11.00 -3.29
C SER A 60 5.95 -9.51 -3.28
N ALA A 61 6.45 -8.81 -4.28
CA ALA A 61 6.27 -7.37 -4.40
C ALA A 61 5.85 -6.96 -5.81
N GLY A 62 5.14 -5.83 -5.91
CA GLY A 62 4.66 -5.31 -7.19
C GLY A 62 4.57 -3.79 -7.22
N VAL A 63 4.76 -3.27 -8.41
CA VAL A 63 4.58 -1.86 -8.75
C VAL A 63 3.60 -1.74 -9.90
N VAL A 64 2.54 -0.96 -9.68
CA VAL A 64 1.55 -0.59 -10.70
C VAL A 64 1.75 0.86 -11.07
N ILE A 65 1.71 1.17 -12.36
CA ILE A 65 1.69 2.55 -12.86
C ILE A 65 0.52 2.67 -13.84
N GLY A 66 -0.42 3.54 -13.53
CA GLY A 66 -1.65 3.68 -14.30
C GLY A 66 -2.47 2.39 -14.32
N GLN A 67 -2.55 1.73 -15.47
CA GLN A 67 -3.34 0.51 -15.67
C GLN A 67 -2.51 -0.76 -15.79
N GLU A 68 -1.22 -0.69 -15.50
CA GLU A 68 -0.29 -1.79 -15.75
C GLU A 68 0.49 -2.17 -14.48
N LEU A 69 0.59 -3.48 -14.21
CA LEU A 69 1.58 -4.04 -13.30
C LEU A 69 2.93 -4.02 -14.03
N VAL A 70 3.68 -2.91 -13.88
CA VAL A 70 4.95 -2.71 -14.61
C VAL A 70 6.08 -3.57 -14.06
N TRP A 71 5.92 -4.08 -12.85
CA TRP A 71 6.86 -4.98 -12.22
C TRP A 71 6.19 -5.78 -11.11
N GLY A 72 6.40 -7.09 -11.14
CA GLY A 72 5.96 -8.03 -10.11
C GLY A 72 7.01 -9.13 -9.95
N LYS A 73 7.55 -9.31 -8.75
CA LYS A 73 8.61 -10.27 -8.46
C LYS A 73 8.46 -10.90 -7.09
N GLY A 74 8.90 -12.14 -6.98
CA GLY A 74 9.08 -12.84 -5.71
C GLY A 74 10.55 -13.02 -5.37
N TYR A 75 10.82 -13.14 -4.08
CA TYR A 75 12.12 -13.45 -3.47
C TYR A 75 11.93 -14.59 -2.48
N GLY A 76 12.86 -15.52 -2.44
CA GLY A 76 12.78 -16.72 -1.61
C GLY A 76 11.84 -17.78 -2.19
N PHE A 77 11.29 -18.65 -1.35
CA PHE A 77 10.65 -19.88 -1.79
C PHE A 77 9.33 -20.13 -1.05
N VAL A 78 8.39 -20.77 -1.76
CA VAL A 78 7.05 -21.13 -1.24
C VAL A 78 7.14 -22.37 -0.34
N ASP A 79 8.03 -23.30 -0.68
CA ASP A 79 8.19 -24.59 -0.01
C ASP A 79 9.50 -24.67 0.81
N GLU A 80 9.50 -25.50 1.84
CA GLU A 80 10.66 -25.72 2.70
C GLU A 80 11.87 -26.33 1.97
N ARG A 81 11.62 -27.09 0.90
CA ARG A 81 12.67 -27.70 0.08
C ARG A 81 13.35 -26.71 -0.86
N LYS A 82 12.84 -25.48 -0.92
CA LYS A 82 13.32 -24.41 -1.80
C LYS A 82 13.32 -24.80 -3.28
N THR A 83 12.27 -25.50 -3.70
CA THR A 83 12.08 -25.93 -5.10
C THR A 83 11.11 -25.05 -5.86
N ILE A 84 10.20 -24.35 -5.17
CA ILE A 84 9.18 -23.48 -5.75
C ILE A 84 9.51 -22.05 -5.38
N ALA A 85 10.04 -21.27 -6.33
CA ALA A 85 10.33 -19.86 -6.13
C ALA A 85 9.05 -19.06 -5.91
N ALA A 86 9.08 -18.08 -5.02
CA ALA A 86 7.99 -17.12 -4.88
C ALA A 86 7.87 -16.24 -6.14
N GLY A 87 6.66 -15.87 -6.51
CA GLY A 87 6.33 -15.05 -7.68
C GLY A 87 5.19 -14.07 -7.41
N SER A 88 4.81 -13.30 -8.42
CA SER A 88 3.69 -12.35 -8.31
C SER A 88 2.31 -13.04 -8.16
N ASP A 89 2.23 -14.32 -8.43
CA ASP A 89 1.06 -15.20 -8.29
C ASP A 89 1.07 -16.03 -6.99
N THR A 90 2.12 -15.90 -6.17
CA THR A 90 2.18 -16.54 -4.85
C THR A 90 1.13 -15.94 -3.93
N ILE A 91 0.39 -16.82 -3.25
CA ILE A 91 -0.72 -16.46 -2.36
C ILE A 91 -0.18 -16.19 -0.95
N TYR A 92 -0.64 -15.10 -0.34
CA TYR A 92 -0.34 -14.75 1.04
C TYR A 92 -1.62 -14.44 1.80
N SER A 93 -1.64 -14.66 3.11
CA SER A 93 -2.66 -14.05 3.96
C SER A 93 -2.43 -12.54 3.95
N ILE A 94 -3.42 -11.76 3.47
CA ILE A 94 -3.31 -10.30 3.39
C ILE A 94 -3.77 -9.59 4.65
N CYS A 95 -4.20 -10.37 5.64
CA CYS A 95 -4.54 -9.89 6.97
C CYS A 95 -5.49 -8.67 6.89
N SER A 96 -5.14 -7.56 7.53
CA SER A 96 -6.04 -6.39 7.61
C SER A 96 -6.29 -5.65 6.29
N ILE A 97 -5.60 -5.96 5.19
CA ILE A 97 -6.01 -5.48 3.86
C ILE A 97 -7.42 -6.00 3.50
N SER A 98 -7.88 -7.10 4.12
CA SER A 98 -9.26 -7.62 4.05
C SER A 98 -10.31 -6.55 4.33
N LYS A 99 -10.02 -5.59 5.21
CA LYS A 99 -10.92 -4.50 5.60
C LYS A 99 -11.34 -3.63 4.42
N LEU A 100 -10.49 -3.50 3.40
CA LEU A 100 -10.82 -2.74 2.21
C LEU A 100 -12.00 -3.36 1.46
N PHE A 101 -12.06 -4.69 1.38
CA PHE A 101 -13.17 -5.40 0.73
C PHE A 101 -14.46 -5.29 1.56
N THR A 102 -14.37 -5.39 2.88
CA THR A 102 -15.50 -5.16 3.80
C THR A 102 -16.05 -3.75 3.66
N SER A 103 -15.16 -2.76 3.62
CA SER A 103 -15.54 -1.35 3.46
C SER A 103 -16.24 -1.10 2.12
N ILE A 104 -15.73 -1.66 1.03
CA ILE A 104 -16.38 -1.58 -0.30
C ILE A 104 -17.79 -2.20 -0.26
N ALA A 105 -17.95 -3.36 0.38
CA ALA A 105 -19.26 -4.02 0.52
C ALA A 105 -20.26 -3.14 1.29
N ILE A 106 -19.85 -2.52 2.39
CA ILE A 106 -20.68 -1.54 3.13
C ILE A 106 -21.04 -0.37 2.23
N MET A 107 -20.11 0.17 1.47
CA MET A 107 -20.37 1.30 0.58
C MET A 107 -21.32 0.95 -0.56
N GLN A 108 -21.31 -0.28 -1.08
CA GLN A 108 -22.31 -0.77 -2.04
C GLN A 108 -23.73 -0.79 -1.44
N LEU A 109 -23.86 -1.22 -0.19
CA LEU A 109 -25.14 -1.19 0.52
C LEU A 109 -25.62 0.24 0.78
N SER A 110 -24.70 1.14 1.11
CA SER A 110 -24.99 2.57 1.26
C SER A 110 -25.42 3.23 -0.06
N GLU A 111 -24.76 2.91 -1.18
CA GLU A 111 -25.13 3.42 -2.51
C GLU A 111 -26.56 3.02 -2.94
N THR A 112 -27.01 1.88 -2.47
CA THR A 112 -28.38 1.38 -2.75
C THR A 112 -29.41 1.86 -1.73
N GLY A 113 -29.02 2.72 -0.78
CA GLY A 113 -29.89 3.29 0.24
C GLY A 113 -30.34 2.27 1.31
N ARG A 114 -29.68 1.11 1.39
CA ARG A 114 -30.03 0.05 2.38
C ARG A 114 -29.47 0.33 3.77
N LEU A 115 -28.50 1.22 3.88
CA LEU A 115 -27.97 1.78 5.13
C LEU A 115 -27.44 3.20 4.90
N SER A 116 -27.36 3.98 5.98
CA SER A 116 -26.65 5.25 6.04
C SER A 116 -25.33 5.08 6.79
N LEU A 117 -24.30 5.84 6.43
CA LEU A 117 -23.03 5.85 7.17
C LEU A 117 -23.20 6.34 8.62
N ASP A 118 -24.25 7.10 8.89
CA ASP A 118 -24.54 7.67 10.21
C ASP A 118 -25.56 6.82 11.01
N ASP A 119 -25.99 5.67 10.46
CA ASP A 119 -26.81 4.72 11.21
C ASP A 119 -26.06 4.14 12.42
N ASP A 120 -26.71 4.13 13.56
CA ASP A 120 -26.21 3.45 14.75
C ASP A 120 -26.29 1.93 14.54
N ILE A 121 -25.22 1.23 14.89
CA ILE A 121 -25.11 -0.23 14.76
C ILE A 121 -26.24 -0.98 15.47
N SER A 122 -26.78 -0.45 16.57
CA SER A 122 -27.86 -1.06 17.32
C SER A 122 -29.19 -1.14 16.53
N LYS A 123 -29.37 -0.29 15.52
CA LYS A 123 -30.52 -0.36 14.62
C LYS A 123 -30.37 -1.45 13.57
N LEU A 124 -29.14 -1.70 13.13
CA LEU A 124 -28.84 -2.66 12.07
C LEU A 124 -28.61 -4.07 12.61
N LEU A 125 -28.11 -4.17 13.85
CA LEU A 125 -27.90 -5.43 14.59
C LEU A 125 -28.53 -5.35 15.99
N PRO A 126 -29.86 -5.37 16.14
CA PRO A 126 -30.53 -5.16 17.42
C PRO A 126 -30.26 -6.27 18.45
N SER A 127 -29.78 -7.43 18.01
CA SER A 127 -29.37 -8.52 18.90
C SER A 127 -27.97 -8.32 19.51
N VAL A 128 -27.16 -7.39 18.98
CA VAL A 128 -25.83 -7.12 19.49
C VAL A 128 -25.88 -5.96 20.48
N ARG A 129 -25.58 -6.24 21.73
CA ARG A 129 -25.48 -5.19 22.76
C ARG A 129 -24.03 -4.79 22.95
N ILE A 130 -23.77 -3.49 22.95
CA ILE A 130 -22.46 -2.91 23.23
C ILE A 130 -22.64 -1.89 24.35
N GLU A 131 -22.02 -2.13 25.48
CA GLU A 131 -22.04 -1.20 26.61
C GLU A 131 -21.16 0.01 26.25
N ARG A 132 -21.62 1.21 26.58
CA ARG A 132 -20.85 2.44 26.43
C ARG A 132 -20.22 2.79 27.76
N SER A 133 -18.90 2.92 27.81
CA SER A 133 -18.17 3.31 29.01
C SER A 133 -18.55 4.72 29.50
N ASP A 134 -19.06 5.55 28.61
CA ASP A 134 -19.50 6.91 28.89
C ASP A 134 -20.93 7.10 28.35
N PRO A 135 -21.90 7.49 29.22
CA PRO A 135 -23.29 7.70 28.80
C PRO A 135 -23.45 8.84 27.79
N ASP A 136 -22.52 9.81 27.76
CA ASP A 136 -22.52 10.91 26.81
C ASP A 136 -21.85 10.55 25.47
N SER A 137 -21.43 9.29 25.31
CA SER A 137 -20.86 8.81 24.05
C SER A 137 -21.87 8.90 22.91
N GLY A 138 -21.45 9.45 21.78
CA GLY A 138 -22.21 9.45 20.53
C GLY A 138 -22.53 8.03 20.03
N PRO A 139 -23.29 7.90 18.92
CA PRO A 139 -23.65 6.62 18.34
C PRO A 139 -22.39 5.85 17.86
N ILE A 140 -22.43 4.53 17.95
CA ILE A 140 -21.48 3.68 17.24
C ILE A 140 -22.00 3.54 15.81
N SER A 141 -21.61 4.47 14.95
CA SER A 141 -22.11 4.55 13.58
C SER A 141 -21.28 3.71 12.61
N ILE A 142 -21.83 3.39 11.44
CA ILE A 142 -21.11 2.72 10.35
C ILE A 142 -19.85 3.53 9.98
N ARG A 143 -19.95 4.86 9.95
CA ARG A 143 -18.81 5.76 9.70
C ARG A 143 -17.72 5.59 10.75
N SER A 144 -18.08 5.63 12.04
CA SER A 144 -17.10 5.49 13.13
C SER A 144 -16.44 4.09 13.17
N LEU A 145 -17.15 3.04 12.72
CA LEU A 145 -16.57 1.71 12.53
C LEU A 145 -15.55 1.68 11.38
N LEU A 146 -15.88 2.28 10.23
CA LEU A 146 -14.99 2.35 9.05
C LEU A 146 -13.76 3.22 9.26
N THR A 147 -13.82 4.18 10.18
CA THR A 147 -12.72 5.12 10.49
C THR A 147 -11.95 4.72 11.74
N HIS A 148 -12.31 3.61 12.39
CA HIS A 148 -11.72 3.18 13.67
C HIS A 148 -11.83 4.25 14.80
N SER A 149 -12.90 5.01 14.79
CA SER A 149 -13.19 6.04 15.82
C SER A 149 -14.40 5.68 16.69
N ALA A 150 -14.91 4.46 16.59
CA ALA A 150 -16.08 4.01 17.35
C ALA A 150 -15.82 3.78 18.86
N GLY A 151 -14.55 3.83 19.28
CA GLY A 151 -14.17 3.58 20.68
C GLY A 151 -14.19 2.12 21.11
N LEU A 152 -14.42 1.20 20.18
CA LEU A 152 -14.47 -0.24 20.47
C LEU A 152 -13.09 -0.79 20.85
N PRO A 153 -13.02 -1.85 21.69
CA PRO A 153 -11.81 -2.63 21.87
C PRO A 153 -11.24 -3.10 20.52
N ARG A 154 -9.93 -3.30 20.46
CA ARG A 154 -9.29 -3.89 19.29
C ARG A 154 -9.79 -5.32 19.05
N GLU A 155 -9.80 -6.11 20.12
CA GLU A 155 -10.14 -7.53 20.16
C GLU A 155 -11.07 -7.81 21.36
N THR A 156 -11.67 -8.98 21.41
CA THR A 156 -12.40 -9.45 22.60
C THR A 156 -11.43 -9.87 23.71
N LEU A 157 -11.98 -10.08 24.93
CA LEU A 157 -11.23 -10.63 26.07
C LEU A 157 -10.71 -12.06 25.78
N ALA A 158 -11.48 -12.86 25.04
CA ALA A 158 -10.97 -14.11 24.49
C ALA A 158 -9.87 -13.82 23.47
N ALA A 159 -8.75 -14.51 23.57
CA ALA A 159 -7.59 -14.29 22.69
C ALA A 159 -7.99 -14.51 21.22
N SER A 160 -8.11 -13.43 20.47
CA SER A 160 -8.39 -13.49 19.02
C SER A 160 -7.21 -14.09 18.24
N TRP A 161 -6.02 -14.09 18.82
CA TRP A 161 -4.77 -14.58 18.22
C TRP A 161 -4.07 -15.59 19.14
N PRO A 162 -4.73 -16.70 19.53
CA PRO A 162 -4.15 -17.62 20.51
C PRO A 162 -2.94 -18.36 19.91
N PRO A 163 -1.78 -18.36 20.60
CA PRO A 163 -0.57 -18.98 20.08
C PRO A 163 -0.59 -20.53 20.13
N THR A 164 -1.62 -21.10 20.72
CA THR A 164 -1.74 -22.56 20.89
C THR A 164 -2.69 -23.21 19.90
N THR A 165 -3.78 -22.53 19.54
CA THR A 165 -4.80 -23.09 18.64
C THR A 165 -4.71 -22.57 17.21
N TYR A 166 -4.03 -21.44 16.98
CA TYR A 166 -3.92 -20.76 15.69
C TYR A 166 -5.27 -20.59 14.97
N SER A 167 -6.30 -20.32 15.75
CA SER A 167 -7.69 -20.23 15.27
C SER A 167 -8.41 -19.15 16.04
N ALA A 168 -8.94 -18.15 15.34
CA ALA A 168 -9.81 -17.16 15.97
C ALA A 168 -11.13 -17.81 16.44
N PRO A 169 -11.82 -17.21 17.42
CA PRO A 169 -13.17 -17.59 17.79
C PRO A 169 -14.14 -17.47 16.60
N SER A 170 -15.25 -18.18 16.66
CA SER A 170 -16.37 -17.98 15.74
C SER A 170 -16.97 -16.57 15.89
N THR A 171 -17.70 -16.07 14.88
CA THR A 171 -18.41 -14.79 14.97
C THR A 171 -19.34 -14.73 16.19
N GLY A 172 -20.11 -15.79 16.43
CA GLY A 172 -21.01 -15.86 17.59
C GLY A 172 -20.29 -15.72 18.93
N GLN A 173 -19.12 -16.32 19.08
CA GLN A 173 -18.27 -16.15 20.27
C GLN A 173 -17.74 -14.72 20.40
N LEU A 174 -17.27 -14.12 19.30
CA LEU A 174 -16.79 -12.72 19.29
C LEU A 174 -17.89 -11.74 19.69
N LEU A 175 -19.11 -11.92 19.17
CA LEU A 175 -20.27 -11.08 19.51
C LEU A 175 -20.73 -11.28 20.95
N ALA A 176 -20.75 -12.53 21.45
CA ALA A 176 -21.06 -12.83 22.83
C ALA A 176 -20.02 -12.22 23.79
N ASP A 177 -18.76 -12.25 23.44
CA ASP A 177 -17.70 -11.61 24.22
C ASP A 177 -17.82 -10.09 24.19
N LEU A 178 -18.12 -9.50 23.02
CA LEU A 178 -18.28 -8.06 22.85
C LEU A 178 -19.44 -7.53 23.72
N SER A 179 -20.54 -8.30 23.84
CA SER A 179 -21.67 -7.91 24.67
C SER A 179 -21.37 -7.86 26.19
N ARG A 180 -20.20 -8.36 26.61
CA ARG A 180 -19.68 -8.31 27.99
C ARG A 180 -18.57 -7.26 28.16
N GLN A 181 -18.33 -6.46 27.17
CA GLN A 181 -17.31 -5.41 27.16
C GLN A 181 -17.94 -4.06 26.85
N ALA A 182 -17.38 -3.01 27.44
CA ALA A 182 -17.74 -1.66 27.10
C ALA A 182 -16.78 -1.08 26.05
N THR A 183 -17.14 0.03 25.42
CA THR A 183 -16.21 0.86 24.65
C THR A 183 -15.08 1.37 25.57
N PHE A 184 -13.88 1.58 25.03
CA PHE A 184 -12.76 2.12 25.81
C PHE A 184 -12.80 3.64 25.92
N ILE A 185 -13.32 4.29 24.89
CA ILE A 185 -13.41 5.75 24.77
C ILE A 185 -14.74 6.11 24.11
N ARG A 186 -15.12 7.37 24.17
CA ARG A 186 -16.30 7.90 23.46
C ARG A 186 -16.13 7.73 21.96
N SER A 187 -17.24 7.42 21.30
CA SER A 187 -17.28 7.38 19.83
C SER A 187 -16.91 8.76 19.27
N SER A 188 -16.00 8.77 18.30
CA SER A 188 -15.48 9.94 17.60
C SER A 188 -14.57 10.86 18.41
N ASP A 189 -14.06 10.45 19.58
CA ASP A 189 -13.09 11.20 20.35
C ASP A 189 -11.65 10.94 19.89
N HIS A 190 -11.27 9.67 19.79
CA HIS A 190 -9.91 9.26 19.46
C HIS A 190 -9.89 8.05 18.51
N TYR A 191 -8.76 7.91 17.84
CA TYR A 191 -8.48 6.72 17.04
C TYR A 191 -8.31 5.50 17.96
N GLN A 192 -9.12 4.47 17.71
CA GLN A 192 -9.04 3.19 18.39
C GLN A 192 -9.23 2.07 17.35
N TYR A 193 -8.12 1.59 16.80
CA TYR A 193 -8.18 0.51 15.81
C TYR A 193 -8.90 -0.72 16.34
N SER A 194 -9.95 -1.16 15.65
CA SER A 194 -10.79 -2.26 16.08
C SER A 194 -11.01 -3.30 14.97
N ASN A 195 -10.61 -4.55 15.22
CA ASN A 195 -11.01 -5.68 14.41
C ASN A 195 -12.48 -6.03 14.65
N LEU A 196 -12.96 -5.85 15.88
CA LEU A 196 -14.36 -6.09 16.25
C LEU A 196 -15.31 -5.16 15.47
N GLY A 197 -14.93 -3.91 15.25
CA GLY A 197 -15.69 -3.00 14.40
C GLY A 197 -15.90 -3.56 13.00
N MET A 198 -14.89 -4.20 12.43
CA MET A 198 -15.00 -4.82 11.10
C MET A 198 -15.79 -6.13 11.13
N VAL A 199 -15.75 -6.89 12.22
CA VAL A 199 -16.64 -8.05 12.42
C VAL A 199 -18.10 -7.60 12.41
N LEU A 200 -18.45 -6.54 13.13
CA LEU A 200 -19.79 -5.95 13.13
C LEU A 200 -20.21 -5.53 11.71
N LEU A 201 -19.32 -4.91 10.95
CA LEU A 201 -19.62 -4.54 9.55
C LEU A 201 -19.85 -5.78 8.68
N GLY A 202 -19.12 -6.86 8.90
CA GLY A 202 -19.36 -8.16 8.25
C GLY A 202 -20.75 -8.71 8.54
N GLU A 203 -21.20 -8.64 9.79
CA GLU A 203 -22.55 -9.04 10.21
C GLU A 203 -23.64 -8.14 9.62
N VAL A 204 -23.40 -6.82 9.55
CA VAL A 204 -24.30 -5.88 8.88
C VAL A 204 -24.47 -6.25 7.41
N ILE A 205 -23.38 -6.59 6.71
CA ILE A 205 -23.45 -7.03 5.32
C ILE A 205 -24.33 -8.28 5.20
N GLY A 206 -24.09 -9.28 6.04
CA GLY A 206 -24.88 -10.52 6.06
C GLY A 206 -26.35 -10.27 6.33
N SER A 207 -26.65 -9.52 7.38
CA SER A 207 -28.02 -9.18 7.80
C SER A 207 -28.79 -8.42 6.71
N ILE A 208 -28.21 -7.36 6.18
CA ILE A 208 -28.88 -6.50 5.17
C ILE A 208 -29.00 -7.21 3.83
N SER A 209 -27.97 -7.93 3.38
CA SER A 209 -27.97 -8.59 2.08
C SER A 209 -28.76 -9.89 2.06
N ALA A 210 -29.05 -10.48 3.20
CA ALA A 210 -29.59 -11.82 3.37
C ALA A 210 -28.71 -12.92 2.71
N GLN A 211 -27.40 -12.68 2.66
CA GLN A 211 -26.38 -13.58 2.12
C GLN A 211 -25.22 -13.73 3.10
N PRO A 212 -24.51 -14.87 3.14
CA PRO A 212 -23.27 -14.97 3.88
C PRO A 212 -22.27 -13.90 3.40
N TYR A 213 -21.57 -13.26 4.35
CA TYR A 213 -20.58 -12.23 4.07
C TYR A 213 -19.59 -12.60 2.94
N SER A 214 -19.02 -13.81 3.02
CA SER A 214 -18.05 -14.30 2.03
C SER A 214 -18.65 -14.40 0.62
N GLN A 215 -19.92 -14.84 0.52
CA GLN A 215 -20.62 -14.94 -0.75
C GLN A 215 -20.90 -13.56 -1.34
N PHE A 216 -21.37 -12.61 -0.51
CA PHE A 216 -21.61 -11.24 -0.94
C PHE A 216 -20.34 -10.61 -1.55
N VAL A 217 -19.21 -10.72 -0.84
CA VAL A 217 -17.94 -10.17 -1.34
C VAL A 217 -17.48 -10.87 -2.61
N GLN A 218 -17.62 -12.20 -2.67
CA GLN A 218 -17.27 -12.98 -3.88
C GLN A 218 -18.05 -12.48 -5.09
N ASP A 219 -19.37 -12.36 -4.98
CA ASP A 219 -20.26 -12.04 -6.09
C ASP A 219 -20.20 -10.57 -6.49
N ARG A 220 -20.06 -9.68 -5.52
CA ARG A 220 -20.20 -8.25 -5.71
C ARG A 220 -18.89 -7.49 -5.90
N ILE A 221 -17.75 -8.11 -5.53
CA ILE A 221 -16.44 -7.45 -5.60
C ILE A 221 -15.41 -8.32 -6.33
N LEU A 222 -15.15 -9.53 -5.82
CA LEU A 222 -14.04 -10.33 -6.34
C LEU A 222 -14.27 -10.79 -7.77
N SER A 223 -15.44 -11.36 -8.06
CA SER A 223 -15.77 -11.85 -9.41
C SER A 223 -15.85 -10.71 -10.45
N PRO A 224 -16.53 -9.58 -10.20
CA PRO A 224 -16.55 -8.46 -11.14
C PRO A 224 -15.17 -7.89 -11.44
N LEU A 225 -14.28 -7.83 -10.44
CA LEU A 225 -12.90 -7.34 -10.60
C LEU A 225 -11.93 -8.41 -11.09
N LYS A 226 -12.39 -9.64 -11.29
CA LYS A 226 -11.58 -10.80 -11.73
C LYS A 226 -10.41 -11.10 -10.78
N LEU A 227 -10.66 -10.99 -9.47
CA LEU A 227 -9.69 -11.29 -8.42
C LEU A 227 -9.79 -12.77 -8.06
N PHE A 228 -9.36 -13.65 -8.97
CA PHE A 228 -9.60 -15.08 -8.89
C PHE A 228 -8.75 -15.82 -7.85
N ASP A 229 -7.63 -15.23 -7.44
CA ASP A 229 -6.75 -15.76 -6.39
C ASP A 229 -6.97 -15.07 -5.03
N THR A 230 -7.86 -14.08 -4.98
CA THR A 230 -8.30 -13.46 -3.72
C THR A 230 -9.46 -14.23 -3.13
N ARG A 231 -9.36 -14.65 -1.88
CA ARG A 231 -10.37 -15.48 -1.20
C ARG A 231 -10.62 -14.98 0.21
N PRO A 232 -11.89 -14.93 0.69
CA PRO A 232 -12.23 -14.62 2.08
C PRO A 232 -12.00 -15.85 3.00
N ARG A 233 -10.92 -16.56 2.81
CA ARG A 233 -10.50 -17.73 3.61
C ARG A 233 -9.02 -18.04 3.41
N LEU A 234 -8.47 -18.86 4.29
CA LEU A 234 -7.15 -19.46 4.13
C LEU A 234 -7.27 -20.76 3.29
N PRO A 235 -6.65 -20.84 2.09
CA PRO A 235 -6.66 -22.04 1.26
C PRO A 235 -5.57 -23.02 1.73
N THR A 236 -5.83 -23.77 2.82
CA THR A 236 -4.85 -24.72 3.39
C THR A 236 -4.38 -25.78 2.43
N GLU A 237 -5.20 -26.11 1.42
CA GLU A 237 -4.89 -27.02 0.35
C GLU A 237 -3.76 -26.53 -0.61
N MET A 238 -3.41 -25.25 -0.51
CA MET A 238 -2.36 -24.61 -1.34
C MET A 238 -1.05 -24.39 -0.60
N LEU A 239 -0.99 -24.73 0.69
CA LEU A 239 0.23 -24.58 1.48
C LEU A 239 1.38 -25.42 0.91
N GLY A 240 2.57 -24.84 0.83
CA GLY A 240 3.76 -25.47 0.28
C GLY A 240 3.76 -25.63 -1.26
N THR A 241 2.70 -25.17 -1.95
CA THR A 241 2.61 -25.22 -3.43
C THR A 241 2.45 -23.84 -4.05
N ARG A 242 1.39 -23.12 -3.69
CA ARG A 242 1.13 -21.74 -4.12
C ARG A 242 1.11 -20.73 -2.97
N MET A 243 1.05 -21.22 -1.74
CA MET A 243 1.04 -20.41 -0.51
C MET A 243 2.17 -20.87 0.42
N PRO A 244 3.14 -20.02 0.78
CA PRO A 244 4.17 -20.38 1.74
C PRO A 244 3.59 -20.46 3.15
N ALA A 245 4.18 -21.30 4.00
CA ALA A 245 3.93 -21.28 5.43
C ALA A 245 4.30 -19.91 6.03
N GLY A 246 3.61 -19.50 7.09
CA GLY A 246 3.93 -18.29 7.83
C GLY A 246 5.07 -18.53 8.83
N PHE A 247 5.85 -17.48 9.13
CA PHE A 247 6.97 -17.56 10.06
C PHE A 247 6.89 -16.53 11.19
N SER A 248 7.48 -16.87 12.33
CA SER A 248 7.60 -16.00 13.50
C SER A 248 8.42 -14.74 13.21
N ALA A 249 8.43 -13.80 14.15
CA ALA A 249 9.44 -12.75 14.20
C ALA A 249 10.85 -13.36 14.27
N LEU A 250 11.85 -12.61 13.77
CA LEU A 250 13.24 -13.02 13.83
C LEU A 250 13.68 -13.17 15.29
N LYS A 251 14.18 -14.33 15.64
CA LYS A 251 14.72 -14.61 16.97
C LYS A 251 16.14 -14.05 17.10
N ARG A 252 16.64 -13.97 18.32
CA ARG A 252 17.98 -13.45 18.60
C ARG A 252 19.10 -14.25 17.92
N ASP A 253 18.92 -15.55 17.73
CA ASP A 253 19.88 -16.43 17.03
C ASP A 253 19.79 -16.28 15.50
N GLY A 254 18.90 -15.42 15.01
CA GLY A 254 18.70 -15.18 13.60
C GLY A 254 17.84 -16.23 12.91
N SER A 255 17.17 -17.13 13.64
CA SER A 255 16.21 -18.09 13.09
C SER A 255 14.78 -17.56 13.15
N ARG A 256 13.88 -18.23 12.46
CA ARG A 256 12.41 -18.05 12.52
C ARG A 256 11.76 -19.41 12.64
N ASP A 257 10.68 -19.50 13.43
CA ASP A 257 9.88 -20.72 13.53
C ASP A 257 8.78 -20.69 12.47
N ALA A 258 8.57 -21.81 11.78
CA ALA A 258 7.37 -21.99 10.99
C ALA A 258 6.13 -22.04 11.91
N LEU A 259 5.09 -21.32 11.54
CA LEU A 259 3.86 -21.23 12.30
C LEU A 259 2.78 -22.10 11.66
N PRO A 260 1.93 -22.76 12.46
CA PRO A 260 0.73 -23.41 11.96
C PRO A 260 -0.18 -22.43 11.21
N PRO A 261 -0.96 -22.90 10.23
CA PRO A 261 -1.90 -22.07 9.50
C PRO A 261 -2.94 -21.44 10.44
N TYR A 262 -3.05 -20.12 10.41
CA TYR A 262 -4.00 -19.39 11.24
C TYR A 262 -5.37 -19.29 10.58
N GLN A 263 -6.43 -19.78 11.25
CA GLN A 263 -7.81 -19.70 10.80
C GLN A 263 -8.47 -18.44 11.36
N ALA A 264 -8.85 -17.52 10.48
CA ALA A 264 -9.46 -16.24 10.87
C ALA A 264 -10.90 -16.38 11.39
N ASN A 265 -11.64 -17.42 11.00
CA ASN A 265 -13.01 -17.69 11.43
C ASN A 265 -13.89 -16.43 11.53
N GLY A 266 -14.35 -16.05 12.74
CA GLY A 266 -15.14 -14.85 12.96
C GLY A 266 -14.45 -13.54 12.62
N LEU A 267 -13.11 -13.51 12.50
CA LEU A 267 -12.35 -12.33 12.07
C LEU A 267 -12.24 -12.20 10.53
N THR A 268 -12.95 -13.02 9.74
CA THR A 268 -12.82 -13.02 8.27
C THR A 268 -13.00 -11.62 7.67
N ALA A 269 -13.99 -10.84 8.10
CA ALA A 269 -14.23 -9.48 7.62
C ALA A 269 -13.11 -8.48 8.00
N ALA A 270 -12.34 -8.80 9.03
CA ALA A 270 -11.25 -7.98 9.54
C ALA A 270 -9.86 -8.37 9.00
N ALA A 271 -9.60 -9.69 8.81
CA ALA A 271 -8.25 -10.18 8.56
C ALA A 271 -8.18 -11.55 7.84
N GLY A 272 -9.27 -12.09 7.31
CA GLY A 272 -9.34 -13.49 6.86
C GLY A 272 -9.07 -13.71 5.36
N PHE A 273 -8.71 -12.68 4.60
CA PHE A 273 -8.48 -12.83 3.17
C PHE A 273 -7.06 -13.27 2.86
N THR A 274 -6.96 -14.00 1.76
CA THR A 274 -5.70 -14.26 1.05
C THR A 274 -5.74 -13.64 -0.33
N SER A 275 -4.57 -13.27 -0.87
CA SER A 275 -4.47 -12.68 -2.22
C SER A 275 -3.05 -12.83 -2.77
N THR A 276 -2.84 -12.33 -3.99
CA THR A 276 -1.58 -12.29 -4.72
C THR A 276 -1.24 -10.85 -5.11
N VAL A 277 0.02 -10.61 -5.50
CA VAL A 277 0.41 -9.33 -6.10
C VAL A 277 -0.40 -9.04 -7.37
N ASN A 278 -0.64 -10.07 -8.21
CA ASN A 278 -1.41 -9.92 -9.44
C ASN A 278 -2.84 -9.44 -9.19
N ASP A 279 -3.52 -10.00 -8.20
CA ASP A 279 -4.90 -9.60 -7.88
C ASP A 279 -4.96 -8.22 -7.22
N LEU A 280 -4.04 -7.93 -6.29
CA LEU A 280 -3.97 -6.60 -5.70
C LEU A 280 -3.58 -5.52 -6.73
N ALA A 281 -2.81 -5.87 -7.76
CA ALA A 281 -2.54 -4.98 -8.89
C ALA A 281 -3.83 -4.70 -9.70
N ARG A 282 -4.67 -5.71 -9.97
CA ARG A 282 -6.00 -5.52 -10.59
C ARG A 282 -6.90 -4.65 -9.71
N PHE A 283 -6.84 -4.85 -8.40
CA PHE A 283 -7.58 -4.04 -7.43
C PHE A 283 -7.11 -2.57 -7.43
N ALA A 284 -5.81 -2.31 -7.61
CA ALA A 284 -5.26 -0.97 -7.76
C ALA A 284 -5.66 -0.32 -9.11
N THR A 285 -5.49 -1.05 -10.22
CA THR A 285 -5.82 -0.53 -11.56
C THR A 285 -7.31 -0.23 -11.71
N TRP A 286 -8.19 -1.02 -11.06
CA TRP A 286 -9.61 -0.68 -10.98
C TRP A 286 -9.83 0.68 -10.32
N GLN A 287 -9.20 0.96 -9.18
CA GLN A 287 -9.37 2.23 -8.47
C GLN A 287 -8.85 3.41 -9.30
N PHE A 288 -7.70 3.28 -9.95
CA PHE A 288 -7.18 4.32 -10.84
C PHE A 288 -8.08 4.53 -12.05
N ARG A 289 -8.56 3.44 -12.67
CA ARG A 289 -9.47 3.49 -13.82
C ARG A 289 -10.78 4.20 -13.47
N LEU A 290 -11.39 3.84 -12.35
CA LEU A 290 -12.64 4.43 -11.89
C LEU A 290 -12.46 5.92 -11.55
N ASN A 291 -11.39 6.28 -10.85
CA ASN A 291 -11.07 7.66 -10.52
C ASN A 291 -10.83 8.53 -11.77
N LYS A 292 -10.23 7.97 -12.81
CA LYS A 292 -9.91 8.67 -14.07
C LYS A 292 -11.08 8.77 -15.02
N LYS A 293 -11.77 7.66 -15.25
CA LYS A 293 -12.87 7.57 -16.23
C LYS A 293 -14.22 8.06 -15.67
N GLY A 294 -14.38 7.99 -14.34
CA GLY A 294 -15.68 8.22 -13.71
C GLY A 294 -16.64 7.05 -13.93
N GLY A 295 -17.92 7.28 -13.65
CA GLY A 295 -18.98 6.28 -13.82
C GLY A 295 -19.11 5.33 -12.64
N THR A 296 -19.49 4.08 -12.94
CA THR A 296 -19.74 3.01 -11.96
C THR A 296 -19.08 1.73 -12.41
N GLU A 297 -18.26 1.15 -11.54
CA GLU A 297 -17.68 -0.18 -11.66
C GLU A 297 -17.44 -0.69 -10.25
N VAL A 298 -18.24 -1.67 -9.79
CA VAL A 298 -18.28 -2.14 -8.38
C VAL A 298 -18.80 -1.06 -7.43
N LEU A 299 -18.29 0.17 -7.52
CA LEU A 299 -18.75 1.38 -6.84
C LEU A 299 -18.93 2.52 -7.84
N ARG A 300 -19.69 3.55 -7.46
CA ARG A 300 -19.65 4.84 -8.15
C ARG A 300 -18.34 5.56 -7.84
N VAL A 301 -17.82 6.32 -8.80
CA VAL A 301 -16.57 7.08 -8.61
C VAL A 301 -16.64 8.04 -7.42
N ALA A 302 -17.81 8.67 -7.18
CA ALA A 302 -18.00 9.58 -6.05
C ALA A 302 -17.81 8.84 -4.71
N THR A 303 -18.32 7.62 -4.61
CA THR A 303 -18.19 6.77 -3.41
C THR A 303 -16.74 6.33 -3.20
N LEU A 304 -16.03 5.92 -4.26
CA LEU A 304 -14.60 5.55 -4.13
C LEU A 304 -13.76 6.75 -3.67
N ARG A 305 -14.00 7.93 -4.25
CA ARG A 305 -13.32 9.17 -3.82
C ARG A 305 -13.63 9.53 -2.38
N GLU A 306 -14.90 9.32 -1.96
CA GLU A 306 -15.31 9.51 -0.57
C GLU A 306 -14.55 8.57 0.38
N MET A 307 -14.33 7.31 -0.01
CA MET A 307 -13.55 6.36 0.78
C MET A 307 -12.08 6.76 0.90
N GLN A 308 -11.51 7.37 -0.12
CA GLN A 308 -10.09 7.70 -0.23
C GLN A 308 -9.71 9.10 0.28
N ARG A 309 -10.69 9.88 0.76
CA ARG A 309 -10.42 11.18 1.41
C ARG A 309 -10.45 11.04 2.93
N VAL A 310 -9.89 12.03 3.62
CA VAL A 310 -9.96 12.10 5.08
C VAL A 310 -11.42 12.24 5.51
N GLN A 311 -11.87 11.29 6.32
CA GLN A 311 -13.19 11.26 6.97
C GLN A 311 -13.05 11.57 8.46
N TRP A 312 -11.93 11.20 9.04
CA TRP A 312 -11.62 11.40 10.44
C TRP A 312 -10.11 11.53 10.66
N THR A 313 -9.72 12.42 11.56
CA THR A 313 -8.33 12.61 11.97
C THR A 313 -8.27 12.66 13.49
N ASP A 314 -7.31 11.95 14.07
CA ASP A 314 -7.05 11.98 15.52
C ASP A 314 -6.73 13.40 15.98
N PRO A 315 -7.17 13.85 17.18
CA PRO A 315 -6.89 15.19 17.70
C PRO A 315 -5.41 15.57 17.70
N ASP A 316 -4.50 14.61 17.80
CA ASP A 316 -3.05 14.84 17.71
C ASP A 316 -2.51 14.92 16.25
N GLY A 317 -3.38 14.75 15.26
CA GLY A 317 -3.06 14.82 13.84
C GLY A 317 -2.24 13.66 13.28
N LYS A 318 -1.90 12.64 14.09
CA LYS A 318 -1.01 11.55 13.64
C LYS A 318 -1.70 10.51 12.77
N ASN A 319 -2.99 10.23 13.04
CA ASN A 319 -3.74 9.23 12.32
C ASN A 319 -4.90 9.87 11.58
N SER A 320 -4.97 9.62 10.28
CA SER A 320 -6.09 10.04 9.44
C SER A 320 -6.65 8.85 8.68
N TRP A 321 -7.97 8.73 8.66
CA TRP A 321 -8.69 7.64 8.03
C TRP A 321 -9.74 8.14 7.06
N GLY A 322 -9.82 7.47 5.92
CA GLY A 322 -10.95 7.45 5.04
C GLY A 322 -11.92 6.34 5.45
N LEU A 323 -12.81 5.91 4.57
CA LEU A 323 -13.71 4.78 4.86
C LEU A 323 -13.00 3.46 4.56
N GLY A 324 -12.35 2.91 5.58
CA GLY A 324 -11.55 1.69 5.51
C GLY A 324 -10.09 1.87 5.08
N PHE A 325 -9.71 2.99 4.52
CA PHE A 325 -8.32 3.30 4.16
C PHE A 325 -7.64 4.12 5.25
N ALA A 326 -6.40 3.80 5.58
CA ALA A 326 -5.50 4.77 6.15
C ALA A 326 -5.16 5.80 5.06
N VAL A 327 -5.37 7.07 5.35
CA VAL A 327 -5.12 8.15 4.40
C VAL A 327 -4.08 9.11 4.91
N GLY A 328 -3.28 9.64 4.01
CA GLY A 328 -2.20 10.57 4.36
C GLY A 328 -1.82 11.41 3.17
N ARG A 329 -0.87 12.31 3.39
CA ARG A 329 -0.33 13.17 2.33
C ARG A 329 1.18 13.09 2.28
N GLU A 330 1.72 12.85 1.11
CA GLU A 330 3.17 12.90 0.84
C GLU A 330 3.44 13.82 -0.35
N GLY A 331 3.98 14.98 -0.06
CA GLY A 331 4.15 16.03 -1.07
C GLY A 331 2.82 16.42 -1.71
N ALA A 332 2.70 16.23 -3.03
CA ALA A 332 1.49 16.51 -3.80
C ALA A 332 0.52 15.30 -3.89
N ASN A 333 0.92 14.12 -3.39
CA ASN A 333 0.10 12.91 -3.43
C ASN A 333 -0.79 12.77 -2.21
N ASN A 334 -2.03 12.40 -2.44
CA ASN A 334 -2.86 11.76 -1.44
C ASN A 334 -2.57 10.26 -1.48
N ILE A 335 -2.22 9.70 -0.34
CA ILE A 335 -1.92 8.28 -0.17
C ILE A 335 -3.12 7.62 0.47
N ALA A 336 -3.66 6.59 -0.18
CA ALA A 336 -4.65 5.70 0.39
C ALA A 336 -4.01 4.30 0.55
N SER A 337 -4.03 3.75 1.75
CA SER A 337 -3.26 2.54 2.03
C SER A 337 -3.92 1.68 3.10
N HIS A 338 -3.46 0.44 3.19
CA HIS A 338 -3.67 -0.41 4.35
C HIS A 338 -2.49 -1.38 4.51
N THR A 339 -2.07 -1.61 5.76
CA THR A 339 -1.12 -2.65 6.12
C THR A 339 -1.85 -3.87 6.68
N GLY A 340 -1.24 -5.05 6.62
CA GLY A 340 -1.76 -6.26 7.19
C GLY A 340 -0.73 -6.95 8.07
N ARG A 341 -1.15 -7.38 9.26
CA ARG A 341 -0.34 -8.23 10.15
C ARG A 341 -1.25 -9.25 10.81
N CYS A 342 -0.91 -10.51 10.68
CA CYS A 342 -1.53 -11.65 11.31
C CYS A 342 -0.48 -12.76 11.48
N PRO A 343 -0.73 -13.82 12.27
CA PRO A 343 0.29 -14.82 12.51
C PRO A 343 0.97 -15.33 11.24
N GLY A 344 2.27 -15.12 11.16
CA GLY A 344 3.11 -15.57 10.05
C GLY A 344 3.16 -14.67 8.81
N TYR A 345 2.39 -13.58 8.75
CA TYR A 345 2.36 -12.73 7.56
C TYR A 345 2.40 -11.23 7.89
N GLU A 346 3.10 -10.47 7.07
CA GLU A 346 3.11 -9.02 7.09
C GLU A 346 2.99 -8.48 5.66
N THR A 347 2.01 -7.61 5.43
CA THR A 347 1.61 -7.19 4.09
C THR A 347 1.31 -5.70 4.06
N ALA A 348 1.42 -5.10 2.88
CA ALA A 348 1.01 -3.72 2.68
C ALA A 348 0.59 -3.45 1.24
N PHE A 349 -0.37 -2.56 1.12
CA PHE A 349 -0.93 -2.05 -0.12
C PHE A 349 -1.05 -0.53 -0.01
N ALA A 350 -0.50 0.21 -0.96
CA ALA A 350 -0.53 1.67 -0.95
C ALA A 350 -0.69 2.24 -2.35
N LEU A 351 -1.53 3.27 -2.45
CA LEU A 351 -1.86 4.02 -3.66
C LEU A 351 -1.39 5.47 -3.51
N ALA A 352 -0.57 5.95 -4.42
CA ALA A 352 -0.29 7.37 -4.65
C ALA A 352 -1.27 7.85 -5.73
N LEU A 353 -2.40 8.40 -5.30
CA LEU A 353 -3.58 8.59 -6.16
C LEU A 353 -3.35 9.57 -7.30
N LYS A 354 -2.57 10.64 -7.08
CA LYS A 354 -2.29 11.65 -8.09
C LYS A 354 -1.41 11.12 -9.22
N ASP A 355 -0.38 10.35 -8.87
CA ASP A 355 0.60 9.84 -9.84
C ASP A 355 0.16 8.48 -10.42
N GLU A 356 -1.01 7.95 -10.01
CA GLU A 356 -1.52 6.62 -10.36
C GLU A 356 -0.46 5.52 -10.14
N VAL A 357 0.24 5.57 -8.99
CA VAL A 357 1.25 4.57 -8.60
C VAL A 357 0.71 3.74 -7.45
N ALA A 358 0.73 2.41 -7.59
CA ALA A 358 0.49 1.50 -6.48
C ALA A 358 1.72 0.63 -6.21
N VAL A 359 1.93 0.35 -4.93
CA VAL A 359 2.97 -0.57 -4.46
C VAL A 359 2.36 -1.61 -3.54
N ILE A 360 2.82 -2.85 -3.72
CA ILE A 360 2.33 -4.03 -3.02
C ILE A 360 3.53 -4.77 -2.45
N SER A 361 3.44 -5.17 -1.18
CA SER A 361 4.45 -6.00 -0.52
C SER A 361 3.75 -7.06 0.33
N LEU A 362 4.04 -8.33 0.07
CA LEU A 362 3.46 -9.49 0.75
C LEU A 362 4.60 -10.36 1.26
N ALA A 363 4.72 -10.53 2.57
CA ALA A 363 5.76 -11.30 3.21
C ALA A 363 5.15 -12.38 4.12
N ASN A 364 5.79 -13.54 4.17
CA ASN A 364 5.38 -14.67 5.00
C ASN A 364 6.11 -14.73 6.35
N ALA A 365 6.46 -13.60 6.93
CA ALA A 365 7.11 -13.55 8.24
C ALA A 365 6.66 -12.33 9.05
N GLN A 366 6.59 -12.48 10.37
CA GLN A 366 6.41 -11.35 11.29
C GLN A 366 7.66 -10.47 11.28
N ASN A 367 7.47 -9.14 11.26
CA ASN A 367 8.54 -8.15 11.15
C ASN A 367 9.45 -8.38 9.91
N GLY A 368 8.86 -8.86 8.81
CA GLY A 368 9.51 -9.10 7.53
C GLY A 368 9.19 -8.04 6.46
N GLY A 369 8.95 -6.83 6.82
CA GLY A 369 8.46 -5.71 6.02
C GLY A 369 7.47 -4.91 6.86
N PRO A 370 6.68 -4.00 6.35
CA PRO A 370 6.32 -3.77 4.95
C PRO A 370 7.29 -2.84 4.23
N TYR A 371 7.60 -3.13 2.97
CA TYR A 371 8.54 -2.37 2.16
C TYR A 371 7.89 -1.26 1.32
N THR A 372 6.58 -1.10 1.40
CA THR A 372 5.81 -0.25 0.45
C THR A 372 6.17 1.23 0.50
N ARG A 373 6.54 1.78 1.67
CA ARG A 373 6.95 3.19 1.75
C ARG A 373 8.24 3.42 0.96
N GLN A 374 9.24 2.59 1.17
CA GLN A 374 10.54 2.66 0.49
C GLN A 374 10.38 2.44 -1.01
N MET A 375 9.61 1.42 -1.40
CA MET A 375 9.27 1.12 -2.80
C MET A 375 8.62 2.32 -3.48
N ARG A 376 7.58 2.88 -2.86
CA ARG A 376 6.85 4.03 -3.39
C ARG A 376 7.74 5.25 -3.56
N ASN A 377 8.54 5.59 -2.53
CA ASN A 377 9.43 6.75 -2.57
C ASN A 377 10.46 6.61 -3.68
N LEU A 378 11.04 5.42 -3.86
CA LEU A 378 12.00 5.15 -4.91
C LEU A 378 11.37 5.27 -6.30
N VAL A 379 10.19 4.67 -6.51
CA VAL A 379 9.47 4.72 -7.79
C VAL A 379 9.06 6.16 -8.12
N LEU A 380 8.47 6.89 -7.16
CA LEU A 380 8.07 8.29 -7.37
C LEU A 380 9.27 9.21 -7.65
N LYS A 381 10.42 8.93 -7.04
CA LYS A 381 11.68 9.66 -7.32
C LYS A 381 12.14 9.37 -8.76
N GLY A 382 12.08 8.11 -9.20
CA GLY A 382 12.42 7.72 -10.57
C GLY A 382 11.51 8.35 -11.63
N LEU A 383 10.21 8.40 -11.38
CA LEU A 383 9.22 8.99 -12.30
C LEU A 383 9.42 10.51 -12.52
N ARG A 384 10.12 11.19 -11.62
CA ARG A 384 10.44 12.63 -11.73
C ARG A 384 11.74 12.92 -12.48
N LEU A 385 12.47 11.87 -12.89
CA LEU A 385 13.69 12.06 -13.66
C LEU A 385 13.36 12.66 -15.03
N PRO A 386 14.20 13.58 -15.54
CA PRO A 386 14.08 14.04 -16.91
C PRO A 386 14.33 12.87 -17.87
N ALA A 387 13.65 12.88 -19.01
CA ALA A 387 13.93 11.92 -20.08
C ALA A 387 15.41 12.02 -20.50
N ARG A 388 16.01 10.88 -20.81
CA ARG A 388 17.39 10.85 -21.37
C ARG A 388 17.39 11.53 -22.71
N ALA A 389 18.33 12.46 -22.90
CA ALA A 389 18.53 13.11 -24.20
C ALA A 389 19.15 12.09 -25.17
N GLU A 390 18.84 12.24 -26.48
CA GLU A 390 19.54 11.52 -27.53
C GLU A 390 21.04 11.84 -27.49
N GLY A 391 21.89 10.83 -27.66
CA GLY A 391 23.35 10.98 -27.58
C GLY A 391 23.94 10.99 -26.17
N SER A 392 23.12 10.77 -25.12
CA SER A 392 23.64 10.58 -23.76
C SER A 392 24.60 9.37 -23.70
N PRO A 393 25.67 9.43 -22.86
CA PRO A 393 26.57 8.31 -22.68
C PRO A 393 25.87 7.03 -22.33
N ASN A 394 26.35 5.89 -22.84
CA ASN A 394 25.87 4.59 -22.41
C ASN A 394 26.35 4.33 -20.97
N LEU A 395 25.41 4.36 -20.01
CA LEU A 395 25.68 4.12 -18.60
C LEU A 395 25.47 2.66 -18.18
N GLU A 396 25.04 1.80 -19.10
CA GLU A 396 24.74 0.38 -18.80
C GLU A 396 25.99 -0.41 -18.42
N ASP A 397 27.16 -0.07 -18.96
CA ASP A 397 28.43 -0.74 -18.64
C ASP A 397 28.77 -0.66 -17.14
N TYR A 398 28.37 0.44 -16.50
CA TYR A 398 28.66 0.70 -15.10
C TYR A 398 27.64 0.06 -14.15
N ALA A 399 26.52 -0.43 -14.67
CA ALA A 399 25.47 -1.02 -13.84
C ALA A 399 25.91 -2.38 -13.29
N GLY A 400 25.57 -2.63 -12.02
CA GLY A 400 25.84 -3.91 -11.37
C GLY A 400 26.02 -3.78 -9.86
N ARG A 401 26.38 -4.92 -9.25
CA ARG A 401 26.73 -5.03 -7.84
C ARG A 401 28.24 -4.93 -7.69
N TYR A 402 28.68 -4.29 -6.62
CA TYR A 402 30.09 -4.06 -6.33
C TYR A 402 30.39 -4.36 -4.86
N ASN A 403 31.54 -4.96 -4.59
CA ASN A 403 31.91 -5.37 -3.26
C ASN A 403 33.33 -4.94 -2.90
N ALA A 404 33.51 -4.39 -1.71
CA ALA A 404 34.82 -4.06 -1.13
C ALA A 404 35.03 -4.72 0.24
N GLN A 405 34.44 -5.91 0.45
CA GLN A 405 34.66 -6.70 1.66
C GLN A 405 36.17 -7.00 1.86
N PRO A 406 36.66 -7.04 3.11
CA PRO A 406 35.92 -6.92 4.37
C PRO A 406 35.69 -5.46 4.84
N TRP A 407 36.15 -4.46 4.10
CA TRP A 407 36.23 -3.08 4.59
C TRP A 407 34.95 -2.27 4.40
N ARG A 408 34.13 -2.62 3.41
CA ARG A 408 32.92 -1.91 3.05
C ARG A 408 31.80 -2.86 2.68
N SER A 409 30.56 -2.43 2.91
CA SER A 409 29.36 -3.14 2.48
C SER A 409 29.24 -3.18 0.95
N GLU A 410 28.46 -4.13 0.47
CA GLU A 410 28.08 -4.22 -0.93
C GLU A 410 27.37 -2.93 -1.39
N ARG A 411 27.62 -2.55 -2.62
CA ARG A 411 26.95 -1.42 -3.28
C ARG A 411 26.35 -1.86 -4.60
N VAL A 412 25.28 -1.21 -4.99
CA VAL A 412 24.71 -1.32 -6.33
C VAL A 412 24.80 0.01 -7.04
N ILE A 413 25.13 -0.05 -8.32
CA ILE A 413 25.15 1.10 -9.22
C ILE A 413 24.20 0.81 -10.37
N VAL A 414 23.33 1.77 -10.69
CA VAL A 414 22.39 1.68 -11.83
C VAL A 414 22.34 3.03 -12.56
N PRO A 415 22.02 3.05 -13.85
CA PRO A 415 21.64 4.27 -14.52
C PRO A 415 20.51 4.99 -13.78
N TRP A 416 20.57 6.33 -13.74
CA TRP A 416 19.57 7.15 -13.09
C TRP A 416 19.35 8.45 -13.88
N GLY A 417 18.49 8.37 -14.87
CA GLY A 417 18.41 9.42 -15.89
C GLY A 417 19.73 9.60 -16.62
N LYS A 418 20.32 10.79 -16.62
CA LYS A 418 21.63 11.09 -17.25
C LYS A 418 22.85 10.78 -16.38
N ASP A 419 22.62 10.42 -15.13
CA ASP A 419 23.65 10.17 -14.10
C ASP A 419 23.61 8.69 -13.69
N LEU A 420 24.40 8.28 -12.70
CA LEU A 420 24.31 6.98 -12.04
C LEU A 420 23.76 7.17 -10.61
N ALA A 421 22.95 6.24 -10.15
CA ALA A 421 22.62 6.10 -8.73
C ALA A 421 23.49 5.02 -8.10
N LEU A 422 24.06 5.32 -6.95
CA LEU A 422 24.82 4.41 -6.10
C LEU A 422 24.09 4.24 -4.78
N LEU A 423 23.83 3.00 -4.37
CA LEU A 423 23.21 2.66 -3.11
C LEU A 423 24.03 1.60 -2.38
N THR A 424 24.28 1.80 -1.08
CA THR A 424 24.88 0.79 -0.20
C THR A 424 23.79 -0.17 0.26
N LEU A 425 24.08 -1.46 0.31
CA LEU A 425 23.13 -2.51 0.67
C LEU A 425 23.53 -3.24 1.96
N PRO A 426 22.57 -3.62 2.84
CA PRO A 426 21.14 -3.23 2.81
C PRO A 426 20.93 -1.77 3.20
N ASP A 427 19.73 -1.22 2.94
CA ASP A 427 19.41 0.17 3.27
C ASP A 427 17.95 0.35 3.71
N GLY A 428 17.73 1.09 4.79
CA GLY A 428 16.39 1.35 5.34
C GLY A 428 15.60 2.45 4.63
N ASP A 429 16.27 3.32 3.83
CA ASP A 429 15.65 4.39 3.03
C ASP A 429 16.39 4.57 1.69
N PRO A 430 16.20 3.64 0.75
CA PRO A 430 16.94 3.63 -0.51
C PRO A 430 16.72 4.89 -1.36
N ALA A 431 15.58 5.56 -1.22
CA ALA A 431 15.31 6.80 -1.94
C ALA A 431 16.03 8.01 -1.32
N GLY A 432 16.17 8.04 0.01
CA GLY A 432 16.87 9.10 0.74
C GLY A 432 18.38 8.95 0.70
N ASN A 433 18.88 7.72 0.83
CA ASN A 433 20.31 7.45 1.04
C ASN A 433 21.11 7.19 -0.26
N MET A 434 20.43 7.08 -1.42
CA MET A 434 21.15 6.93 -2.69
C MET A 434 22.00 8.15 -3.01
N SER A 435 23.23 7.93 -3.42
CA SER A 435 24.13 8.95 -3.97
C SER A 435 23.99 9.03 -5.47
N ILE A 436 24.10 10.23 -6.03
CA ILE A 436 24.12 10.47 -7.48
C ILE A 436 25.56 10.71 -7.94
N LEU A 437 25.97 10.00 -8.98
CA LEU A 437 27.29 10.14 -9.60
C LEU A 437 27.13 10.74 -11.00
N ARG A 438 27.66 11.94 -11.19
CA ARG A 438 27.63 12.65 -12.46
C ARG A 438 28.85 12.31 -13.31
N ASN A 439 28.63 11.98 -14.57
CA ASN A 439 29.71 11.75 -15.51
C ASN A 439 30.51 13.04 -15.75
N THR A 440 31.82 12.96 -15.63
CA THR A 440 32.77 14.08 -15.87
C THR A 440 33.82 13.75 -16.96
N GLY A 441 33.77 12.51 -17.48
CA GLY A 441 34.68 12.04 -18.51
C GLY A 441 34.57 10.55 -18.71
N VAL A 442 35.38 9.96 -19.59
CA VAL A 442 35.41 8.51 -19.77
C VAL A 442 35.82 7.85 -18.46
N ASP A 443 34.93 6.97 -17.96
CA ASP A 443 35.09 6.21 -16.69
C ASP A 443 35.29 7.07 -15.43
N ASN A 444 35.13 8.41 -15.52
CA ASN A 444 35.25 9.32 -14.39
C ASN A 444 33.90 9.92 -14.04
N PHE A 445 33.57 9.86 -12.76
CA PHE A 445 32.33 10.40 -12.20
C PHE A 445 32.63 11.19 -10.92
N LYS A 446 31.72 12.06 -10.52
CA LYS A 446 31.78 12.77 -9.24
C LYS A 446 30.45 12.68 -8.51
N TYR A 447 30.54 12.57 -7.21
CA TYR A 447 29.34 12.68 -6.35
C TYR A 447 28.67 14.05 -6.58
N VAL A 448 27.35 14.03 -6.66
CA VAL A 448 26.52 15.25 -6.63
C VAL A 448 26.09 15.47 -5.18
N ARG A 449 26.45 16.62 -4.60
CA ARG A 449 26.03 17.02 -3.28
C ARG A 449 24.58 17.53 -3.28
N ASP A 450 24.00 17.69 -2.10
CA ASP A 450 22.61 18.17 -1.96
C ASP A 450 22.40 19.59 -2.52
N ASP A 451 23.44 20.42 -2.51
CA ASP A 451 23.46 21.74 -3.13
C ASP A 451 23.69 21.72 -4.66
N GLY A 452 23.80 20.51 -5.25
CA GLY A 452 24.04 20.32 -6.68
C GLY A 452 25.49 20.49 -7.12
N THR A 453 26.43 20.87 -6.22
CA THR A 453 27.87 20.95 -6.53
C THR A 453 28.49 19.55 -6.64
N LEU A 454 29.66 19.48 -7.31
CA LEU A 454 30.36 18.21 -7.47
C LEU A 454 31.32 17.97 -6.28
N GLY A 455 31.28 16.73 -5.80
CA GLY A 455 32.11 16.24 -4.71
C GLY A 455 33.32 15.45 -5.18
N SER A 456 33.69 14.43 -4.38
CA SER A 456 34.82 13.55 -4.66
C SER A 456 34.62 12.74 -5.94
N GLU A 457 35.75 12.30 -6.47
CA GLU A 457 35.84 11.53 -7.72
C GLU A 457 35.60 10.03 -7.46
N VAL A 458 34.93 9.40 -8.42
CA VAL A 458 34.75 7.95 -8.55
C VAL A 458 35.28 7.57 -9.91
N ARG A 459 36.26 6.65 -9.95
CA ARG A 459 36.88 6.19 -11.17
C ARG A 459 36.59 4.72 -11.38
N PHE A 460 36.09 4.36 -12.57
CA PHE A 460 35.84 2.99 -12.96
C PHE A 460 37.06 2.38 -13.65
N ASP A 461 37.29 1.09 -13.37
CA ASP A 461 38.36 0.29 -13.93
C ASP A 461 37.79 -0.62 -15.02
N ARG A 462 38.60 -0.85 -16.09
CA ARG A 462 38.25 -1.74 -17.20
C ARG A 462 39.35 -2.77 -17.44
N ASP A 463 38.94 -3.96 -17.92
CA ASP A 463 39.85 -4.98 -18.40
C ASP A 463 40.31 -4.70 -19.83
N SER A 464 41.14 -5.63 -20.38
CA SER A 464 41.63 -5.57 -21.77
C SER A 464 40.52 -5.63 -22.83
N GLU A 465 39.35 -6.17 -22.49
CA GLU A 465 38.14 -6.22 -23.34
C GLU A 465 37.25 -5.00 -23.16
N ARG A 466 37.71 -3.99 -22.41
CA ARG A 466 36.99 -2.76 -22.07
C ARG A 466 35.73 -2.95 -21.21
N ARG A 467 35.55 -4.10 -20.56
CA ARG A 467 34.46 -4.34 -19.61
C ARG A 467 34.79 -3.69 -18.27
N VAL A 468 33.81 -3.07 -17.63
CA VAL A 468 33.96 -2.51 -16.28
C VAL A 468 34.12 -3.65 -15.29
N THR A 469 35.24 -3.67 -14.57
CA THR A 469 35.61 -4.71 -13.57
C THR A 469 35.50 -4.23 -12.14
N GLY A 470 35.48 -2.92 -11.93
CA GLY A 470 35.40 -2.32 -10.61
C GLY A 470 35.37 -0.81 -10.67
N TYR A 471 35.49 -0.20 -9.50
CA TYR A 471 35.74 1.24 -9.37
C TYR A 471 36.49 1.55 -8.08
N SER A 472 37.13 2.68 -8.03
CA SER A 472 37.74 3.25 -6.84
C SER A 472 36.97 4.49 -6.36
N ASP A 473 36.80 4.57 -5.05
CA ASP A 473 36.14 5.66 -4.34
C ASP A 473 37.00 5.98 -3.10
N TRP A 474 37.65 7.14 -3.12
CA TRP A 474 38.69 7.51 -2.17
C TRP A 474 39.86 6.50 -2.21
N ASN A 475 40.08 5.79 -1.09
CA ASN A 475 41.13 4.75 -1.00
C ASN A 475 40.56 3.32 -1.03
N TYR A 476 39.30 3.16 -1.40
CA TYR A 476 38.64 1.85 -1.47
C TYR A 476 38.44 1.41 -2.91
N ALA A 477 38.85 0.19 -3.20
CA ALA A 477 38.59 -0.47 -4.48
C ALA A 477 37.38 -1.42 -4.34
N TYR A 478 36.41 -1.25 -5.21
CA TYR A 478 35.21 -2.08 -5.30
C TYR A 478 35.31 -2.95 -6.55
N LYS A 479 35.21 -4.25 -6.37
CA LYS A 479 35.17 -5.19 -7.49
C LYS A 479 33.71 -5.36 -7.94
N LYS A 480 33.48 -5.34 -9.26
CA LYS A 480 32.19 -5.70 -9.84
C LYS A 480 31.95 -7.19 -9.63
N LEU A 481 30.76 -7.54 -9.11
CA LEU A 481 30.35 -8.92 -8.93
C LEU A 481 29.79 -9.45 -10.27
N GLU A 482 30.19 -10.66 -10.62
CA GLU A 482 29.55 -11.42 -11.70
C GLU A 482 28.14 -11.81 -11.25
N HIS A 483 27.21 -11.90 -12.18
CA HIS A 483 25.79 -12.17 -11.92
C HIS A 483 25.52 -13.56 -11.41
#